data_2cfbe3ca63b43f45b0990d9d192fe5d3
#
_entry.id   2cfbe3ca63b43f45b0990d9d192fe5d3
#
_cell.length_a   1.000
_cell.length_b   1.000
_cell.length_c   1.000
_cell.angle_alpha   90.00
_cell.angle_beta   90.00
_cell.angle_gamma   90.00
#
_symmetry.space_group_name_H-M   'P 1'
#
loop_
_entity.id
_entity.type
_entity.pdbx_description
1 polymer ?
#
loop_
_entity_poly.entity_id
_entity_poly.type
_entity_poly.pdbx_seq_one_letter_code
_entity_poly.pdbx_strand_id
1 'polypeptide(L)'
;MKKSLLFVYAIVCSIIGIAQTTTPQGTNLNRNGGDPKLTEYWAPEPKLVSPGKTSSDAPSDAIVLFDGSNFDKWKSSRSGDVKWKLENGAMVVQGGTGNIQTKDGFGDCQLHIEWRTPAEVKGDGQGRGNSGIFFMGRYELQVLDNYNNKTYVNGQAASIYKQLPPLVNACRPPGEWQTYDVIFTAPRFYENGIVKTQARITVLHNGVLVQNDAVLLGGTQYIGVANYEKHNDKEPILLQDHGNPTAFRNIWIRPL
;
A
#
# COMPACT_ATOMS: atom_id res chain seq x y z
N MET A 1 -38.01 -27.25 -78.32
CA MET A 1 -37.47 -25.90 -78.27
C MET A 1 -37.00 -25.67 -76.84
N LYS A 2 -35.70 -25.84 -76.55
CA LYS A 2 -35.09 -25.62 -75.22
C LYS A 2 -34.38 -24.25 -75.22
N LYS A 3 -34.81 -23.32 -74.39
CA LYS A 3 -34.19 -22.02 -74.22
C LYS A 3 -33.13 -22.17 -73.11
N SER A 4 -31.84 -22.02 -73.48
CA SER A 4 -30.74 -21.95 -72.57
C SER A 4 -30.67 -20.53 -72.01
N LEU A 5 -30.67 -20.43 -70.68
CA LEU A 5 -30.46 -19.17 -69.94
C LEU A 5 -29.00 -19.08 -69.63
N LEU A 6 -28.28 -18.10 -70.15
CA LEU A 6 -26.88 -17.80 -69.84
C LEU A 6 -26.87 -16.91 -68.62
N PHE A 7 -26.29 -17.41 -67.51
CA PHE A 7 -25.99 -16.58 -66.31
C PHE A 7 -24.59 -15.98 -66.50
N VAL A 8 -24.55 -14.67 -66.63
CA VAL A 8 -23.32 -13.90 -66.59
C VAL A 8 -23.00 -13.60 -65.15
N TYR A 9 -21.96 -14.21 -64.61
CA TYR A 9 -21.39 -13.84 -63.29
C TYR A 9 -20.52 -12.60 -63.45
N ALA A 10 -20.97 -11.48 -62.91
CA ALA A 10 -20.13 -10.30 -62.75
C ALA A 10 -19.28 -10.47 -61.53
N ILE A 11 -17.95 -10.66 -61.69
CA ILE A 11 -16.97 -10.65 -60.62
C ILE A 11 -16.74 -9.19 -60.25
N VAL A 12 -17.27 -8.77 -59.10
CA VAL A 12 -16.96 -7.49 -58.49
C VAL A 12 -15.63 -7.66 -57.73
N CYS A 13 -14.51 -7.23 -58.31
CA CYS A 13 -13.24 -7.09 -57.61
C CYS A 13 -13.36 -5.90 -56.66
N SER A 14 -13.59 -6.20 -55.37
CA SER A 14 -13.45 -5.20 -54.30
C SER A 14 -11.96 -4.93 -54.10
N ILE A 15 -11.50 -3.80 -54.61
CA ILE A 15 -10.17 -3.27 -54.25
C ILE A 15 -10.25 -2.80 -52.80
N ILE A 16 -9.76 -3.62 -51.86
CA ILE A 16 -9.51 -3.18 -50.48
C ILE A 16 -8.33 -2.24 -50.55
N GLY A 17 -8.62 -0.96 -50.58
CA GLY A 17 -7.61 0.06 -50.37
C GLY A 17 -7.07 -0.04 -48.93
N ILE A 18 -5.86 -0.57 -48.79
CA ILE A 18 -5.11 -0.48 -47.52
C ILE A 18 -4.81 1.01 -47.33
N ALA A 19 -5.60 1.68 -46.51
CA ALA A 19 -5.25 2.99 -46.03
C ALA A 19 -3.96 2.81 -45.24
N GLN A 20 -2.83 3.17 -45.84
CA GLN A 20 -1.61 3.39 -45.10
C GLN A 20 -1.88 4.54 -44.12
N THR A 21 -2.11 4.18 -42.83
CA THR A 21 -2.02 5.14 -41.75
C THR A 21 -0.58 5.61 -41.70
N THR A 22 -0.30 6.71 -42.37
CA THR A 22 0.93 7.46 -42.13
C THR A 22 0.88 7.85 -40.66
N THR A 23 1.63 7.12 -39.82
CA THR A 23 1.98 7.61 -38.49
C THR A 23 2.47 9.04 -38.67
N PRO A 24 1.94 10.04 -37.95
CA PRO A 24 2.49 11.37 -38.03
C PRO A 24 3.96 11.21 -37.72
N GLN A 25 4.84 11.47 -38.68
CA GLN A 25 6.26 11.64 -38.39
C GLN A 25 6.31 12.72 -37.35
N GLY A 26 6.65 12.32 -36.09
CA GLY A 26 6.87 13.23 -35.02
C GLY A 26 7.79 14.32 -35.60
N THR A 27 7.32 15.54 -35.63
CA THR A 27 8.15 16.68 -35.93
C THR A 27 9.42 16.49 -35.12
N ASN A 28 10.56 16.36 -35.79
CA ASN A 28 11.85 16.42 -35.14
C ASN A 28 11.92 17.79 -34.48
N LEU A 29 11.35 17.88 -33.27
CA LEU A 29 11.59 18.99 -32.39
C LEU A 29 13.08 18.98 -32.18
N ASN A 30 13.72 19.96 -32.79
CA ASN A 30 15.15 20.14 -32.80
C ASN A 30 15.61 20.12 -31.33
N ARG A 31 16.04 18.94 -30.83
CA ARG A 31 16.42 18.74 -29.44
C ARG A 31 17.60 19.63 -29.02
N ASN A 32 18.22 20.30 -30.00
CA ASN A 32 19.43 21.12 -29.82
C ASN A 32 19.22 22.60 -30.12
N GLY A 33 17.99 23.13 -30.18
CA GLY A 33 17.78 24.52 -30.59
C GLY A 33 16.47 25.12 -30.04
N GLY A 34 16.37 25.30 -28.74
CA GLY A 34 15.28 26.05 -28.10
C GLY A 34 15.81 26.85 -26.90
N ASP A 35 15.10 27.92 -26.53
CA ASP A 35 15.38 28.63 -25.28
C ASP A 35 15.09 27.68 -24.12
N PRO A 36 16.08 27.33 -23.25
CA PRO A 36 15.87 26.51 -22.07
C PRO A 36 14.74 27.00 -21.17
N LYS A 37 14.49 28.33 -21.16
CA LYS A 37 13.42 28.93 -20.34
C LYS A 37 12.01 28.49 -20.71
N LEU A 38 11.77 27.94 -21.90
CA LEU A 38 10.47 27.48 -22.33
C LEU A 38 9.93 26.29 -21.47
N THR A 39 10.82 25.59 -20.78
CA THR A 39 10.48 24.46 -19.90
C THR A 39 10.82 24.72 -18.45
N GLU A 40 11.22 25.93 -18.09
CA GLU A 40 11.50 26.30 -16.71
C GLU A 40 10.22 26.73 -15.99
N TYR A 41 9.95 26.12 -14.86
CA TYR A 41 8.83 26.45 -13.97
C TYR A 41 9.38 27.03 -12.66
N TRP A 42 9.03 28.28 -12.37
CA TRP A 42 9.49 29.02 -11.18
C TRP A 42 8.47 29.03 -10.04
N ALA A 43 7.26 28.55 -10.30
CA ALA A 43 6.19 28.50 -9.31
C ALA A 43 5.25 27.30 -9.58
N PRO A 44 4.67 26.70 -8.52
CA PRO A 44 4.94 26.99 -7.12
C PRO A 44 6.29 26.44 -6.65
N GLU A 45 6.97 27.18 -5.77
CA GLU A 45 8.19 26.68 -5.14
C GLU A 45 7.87 25.51 -4.21
N PRO A 46 8.68 24.43 -4.20
CA PRO A 46 8.51 23.33 -3.26
C PRO A 46 8.63 23.80 -1.82
N LYS A 47 7.71 23.34 -0.96
CA LYS A 47 7.77 23.63 0.47
C LYS A 47 9.06 23.10 1.07
N LEU A 48 9.75 23.91 1.86
CA LEU A 48 10.94 23.47 2.60
C LEU A 48 10.53 22.54 3.74
N VAL A 49 11.09 21.33 3.75
CA VAL A 49 10.92 20.32 4.80
C VAL A 49 12.30 19.91 5.29
N SER A 50 12.52 19.99 6.59
CA SER A 50 13.76 19.47 7.20
C SER A 50 13.64 17.95 7.32
N PRO A 51 14.53 17.16 6.72
CA PRO A 51 14.56 15.72 6.92
C PRO A 51 15.00 15.39 8.36
N GLY A 52 14.67 14.20 8.83
CA GLY A 52 15.22 13.67 10.08
C GLY A 52 16.75 13.47 10.01
N LYS A 53 17.40 13.27 11.15
CA LYS A 53 18.86 12.98 11.20
C LYS A 53 19.19 11.62 10.61
N THR A 54 18.28 10.68 10.76
CA THR A 54 18.34 9.32 10.19
C THR A 54 17.09 9.06 9.34
N SER A 55 17.09 8.00 8.54
CA SER A 55 15.93 7.60 7.74
C SER A 55 14.71 7.18 8.58
N SER A 56 14.91 6.89 9.87
CA SER A 56 13.83 6.50 10.79
C SER A 56 13.23 7.68 11.55
N ASP A 57 13.87 8.86 11.53
CA ASP A 57 13.36 10.04 12.22
C ASP A 57 12.26 10.73 11.41
N ALA A 58 11.29 11.29 12.12
CA ALA A 58 10.19 12.03 11.50
C ALA A 58 10.70 13.32 10.83
N PRO A 59 10.37 13.60 9.56
CA PRO A 59 10.62 14.91 8.96
C PRO A 59 9.74 15.98 9.58
N SER A 60 10.10 17.26 9.38
CA SER A 60 9.48 18.39 10.08
C SER A 60 7.98 18.60 9.77
N ASP A 61 7.45 18.00 8.72
CA ASP A 61 6.04 18.06 8.32
C ASP A 61 5.28 16.76 8.59
N ALA A 62 5.91 15.78 9.27
CA ALA A 62 5.25 14.56 9.70
C ALA A 62 4.49 14.75 11.02
N ILE A 63 3.47 13.94 11.19
CA ILE A 63 2.72 13.79 12.44
C ILE A 63 3.29 12.58 13.17
N VAL A 64 3.85 12.78 14.36
CA VAL A 64 4.29 11.69 15.20
C VAL A 64 3.06 11.04 15.83
N LEU A 65 2.83 9.78 15.48
CA LEU A 65 1.70 8.98 15.99
C LEU A 65 2.06 8.25 17.28
N PHE A 66 3.34 7.89 17.44
CA PHE A 66 3.83 7.26 18.66
C PHE A 66 5.35 7.42 18.80
N ASP A 67 5.77 8.03 19.88
CA ASP A 67 7.16 8.32 20.24
C ASP A 67 7.69 7.47 21.41
N GLY A 68 6.87 6.55 21.91
CA GLY A 68 7.21 5.72 23.07
C GLY A 68 6.63 6.20 24.40
N SER A 69 5.93 7.34 24.45
CA SER A 69 5.49 7.97 25.70
C SER A 69 4.05 7.62 26.11
N ASN A 70 3.10 7.62 25.17
CA ASN A 70 1.67 7.45 25.48
C ASN A 70 0.84 7.02 24.26
N PHE A 71 -0.46 6.76 24.50
CA PHE A 71 -1.44 6.42 23.46
C PHE A 71 -2.30 7.61 23.00
N ASP A 72 -1.88 8.85 23.18
CA ASP A 72 -2.72 10.04 22.97
C ASP A 72 -3.29 10.15 21.54
N LYS A 73 -2.58 9.63 20.56
CA LYS A 73 -3.03 9.57 19.17
C LYS A 73 -3.87 8.33 18.82
N TRP A 74 -4.03 7.41 19.78
CA TRP A 74 -4.66 6.11 19.57
C TRP A 74 -5.91 5.94 20.40
N LYS A 75 -6.81 5.07 19.95
CA LYS A 75 -8.00 4.62 20.67
C LYS A 75 -8.25 3.13 20.38
N SER A 76 -9.01 2.47 21.24
CA SER A 76 -9.53 1.14 20.94
C SER A 76 -10.41 1.19 19.68
N SER A 77 -10.31 0.20 18.81
CA SER A 77 -11.19 0.06 17.63
C SER A 77 -12.62 -0.37 18.01
N ARG A 78 -12.83 -0.79 19.26
CA ARG A 78 -14.15 -1.18 19.79
C ARG A 78 -14.75 -0.02 20.60
N SER A 79 -14.43 0.01 21.87
CA SER A 79 -14.86 1.06 22.79
C SER A 79 -13.90 1.16 23.97
N GLY A 80 -13.85 2.34 24.61
CA GLY A 80 -13.00 2.60 25.77
C GLY A 80 -11.54 2.85 25.41
N ASP A 81 -10.71 2.76 26.44
CA ASP A 81 -9.28 3.08 26.33
C ASP A 81 -8.48 1.95 25.67
N VAL A 82 -7.29 2.31 25.17
CA VAL A 82 -6.31 1.34 24.69
C VAL A 82 -5.87 0.46 25.87
N LYS A 83 -5.97 -0.86 25.69
CA LYS A 83 -5.56 -1.86 26.70
C LYS A 83 -4.24 -2.54 26.37
N TRP A 84 -3.58 -2.15 25.27
CA TRP A 84 -2.23 -2.60 24.98
C TRP A 84 -1.26 -2.05 26.01
N LYS A 85 -0.15 -2.74 26.20
CA LYS A 85 0.85 -2.33 27.17
C LYS A 85 1.81 -1.31 26.57
N LEU A 86 2.32 -0.41 27.42
CA LEU A 86 3.46 0.45 27.11
C LEU A 86 4.68 -0.11 27.84
N GLU A 87 5.58 -0.72 27.09
CA GLU A 87 6.77 -1.39 27.66
C GLU A 87 8.03 -0.98 26.87
N ASN A 88 9.03 -0.46 27.58
CA ASN A 88 10.33 -0.08 27.00
C ASN A 88 10.21 0.83 25.76
N GLY A 89 9.31 1.81 25.80
CA GLY A 89 9.07 2.76 24.71
C GLY A 89 8.36 2.16 23.50
N ALA A 90 7.68 1.02 23.66
CA ALA A 90 6.89 0.38 22.61
C ALA A 90 5.47 0.09 23.09
N MET A 91 4.51 0.14 22.16
CA MET A 91 3.17 -0.45 22.35
C MET A 91 3.27 -1.95 22.10
N VAL A 92 2.82 -2.75 23.06
CA VAL A 92 2.83 -4.21 22.97
C VAL A 92 1.40 -4.72 22.96
N VAL A 93 1.07 -5.51 21.95
CA VAL A 93 -0.25 -6.15 21.86
C VAL A 93 -0.55 -6.96 23.12
N GLN A 94 -1.67 -6.66 23.76
CA GLN A 94 -2.25 -7.49 24.80
C GLN A 94 -3.34 -8.34 24.20
N GLY A 95 -3.04 -9.61 23.95
CA GLY A 95 -3.94 -10.52 23.24
C GLY A 95 -5.36 -10.56 23.79
N GLY A 96 -6.34 -10.50 22.90
CA GLY A 96 -7.76 -10.53 23.25
C GLY A 96 -8.37 -9.18 23.65
N THR A 97 -7.57 -8.11 23.76
CA THR A 97 -8.10 -6.79 24.12
C THR A 97 -8.64 -6.00 22.93
N GLY A 98 -8.36 -6.47 21.72
CA GLY A 98 -8.82 -5.88 20.46
C GLY A 98 -7.81 -4.93 19.81
N ASN A 99 -8.10 -4.59 18.57
CA ASN A 99 -7.28 -3.71 17.77
C ASN A 99 -7.27 -2.29 18.34
N ILE A 100 -6.23 -1.55 17.99
CA ILE A 100 -6.16 -0.10 18.23
C ILE A 100 -6.09 0.63 16.90
N GLN A 101 -6.54 1.87 16.88
CA GLN A 101 -6.53 2.70 15.69
C GLN A 101 -6.21 4.15 16.02
N THR A 102 -5.71 4.89 15.04
CA THR A 102 -5.50 6.33 15.20
C THR A 102 -6.83 7.05 15.43
N LYS A 103 -6.80 8.14 16.20
CA LYS A 103 -7.96 9.01 16.39
C LYS A 103 -8.30 9.76 15.10
N ASP A 104 -7.27 10.19 14.38
CA ASP A 104 -7.38 10.89 13.11
C ASP A 104 -7.40 9.90 11.94
N GLY A 105 -8.06 10.28 10.84
CA GLY A 105 -8.06 9.55 9.59
C GLY A 105 -7.03 10.09 8.61
N PHE A 106 -6.48 9.20 7.78
CA PHE A 106 -5.49 9.48 6.75
C PHE A 106 -5.93 8.88 5.41
N GLY A 107 -5.57 9.56 4.32
CA GLY A 107 -5.70 9.07 2.95
C GLY A 107 -4.34 8.75 2.37
N ASP A 108 -3.93 9.47 1.30
CA ASP A 108 -2.59 9.35 0.74
C ASP A 108 -1.56 9.75 1.79
N CYS A 109 -0.55 8.90 1.99
CA CYS A 109 0.43 9.14 3.05
C CYS A 109 1.76 8.42 2.81
N GLN A 110 2.79 8.95 3.46
CA GLN A 110 4.02 8.25 3.78
C GLN A 110 3.95 7.84 5.26
N LEU A 111 4.15 6.55 5.56
CA LEU A 111 4.17 6.01 6.92
C LEU A 111 5.51 5.37 7.19
N HIS A 112 6.09 5.68 8.34
CA HIS A 112 7.17 4.91 8.96
C HIS A 112 6.64 4.22 10.21
N ILE A 113 6.96 2.94 10.38
CA ILE A 113 6.61 2.17 11.56
C ILE A 113 7.64 1.08 11.83
N GLU A 114 8.09 1.00 13.07
CA GLU A 114 8.93 -0.10 13.53
C GLU A 114 8.09 -1.13 14.28
N TRP A 115 8.32 -2.40 13.99
CA TRP A 115 7.61 -3.50 14.64
C TRP A 115 8.57 -4.65 15.01
N ARG A 116 8.17 -5.45 15.98
CA ARG A 116 8.95 -6.57 16.47
C ARG A 116 8.06 -7.69 16.93
N THR A 117 8.31 -8.91 16.45
CA THR A 117 7.70 -10.12 16.97
C THR A 117 8.40 -10.59 18.24
N PRO A 118 7.76 -11.39 19.12
CA PRO A 118 8.40 -11.91 20.31
C PRO A 118 9.69 -12.67 19.98
N ALA A 119 10.73 -12.50 20.82
CA ALA A 119 11.99 -13.26 20.69
C ALA A 119 11.79 -14.76 20.96
N GLU A 120 10.89 -15.11 21.89
CA GLU A 120 10.48 -16.48 22.14
C GLU A 120 9.49 -16.89 21.04
N VAL A 121 9.91 -17.81 20.18
CA VAL A 121 9.08 -18.32 19.08
C VAL A 121 8.02 -19.25 19.62
N LYS A 122 6.74 -18.93 19.36
CA LYS A 122 5.60 -19.79 19.68
C LYS A 122 4.73 -19.95 18.44
N GLY A 123 4.34 -21.18 18.14
CA GLY A 123 3.55 -21.54 16.98
C GLY A 123 4.36 -21.61 15.68
N ASP A 124 3.64 -21.73 14.58
CA ASP A 124 4.16 -21.82 13.21
C ASP A 124 3.21 -21.12 12.23
N GLY A 125 3.63 -20.96 10.98
CA GLY A 125 2.84 -20.35 9.92
C GLY A 125 2.22 -19.02 10.36
N GLN A 126 0.93 -18.89 10.24
CA GLN A 126 0.16 -17.70 10.62
C GLN A 126 -0.06 -17.55 12.14
N GLY A 127 0.26 -18.54 12.93
CA GLY A 127 0.21 -18.48 14.40
C GLY A 127 1.44 -17.85 15.05
N ARG A 128 2.45 -17.48 14.26
CA ARG A 128 3.75 -17.06 14.76
C ARG A 128 3.98 -15.57 14.63
N GLY A 129 3.90 -14.84 15.75
CA GLY A 129 4.18 -13.40 15.79
C GLY A 129 3.31 -12.58 14.86
N ASN A 130 2.03 -12.91 14.74
CA ASN A 130 1.11 -12.32 13.78
C ASN A 130 0.50 -11.01 14.30
N SER A 131 0.36 -10.07 13.39
CA SER A 131 -0.37 -8.81 13.50
C SER A 131 -0.62 -8.26 12.10
N GLY A 132 -1.17 -7.03 11.98
CA GLY A 132 -1.40 -6.35 10.71
C GLY A 132 -1.45 -4.83 10.88
N ILE A 133 -1.04 -4.13 9.84
CA ILE A 133 -1.16 -2.67 9.73
C ILE A 133 -2.21 -2.40 8.66
N PHE A 134 -3.35 -1.85 9.05
CA PHE A 134 -4.45 -1.60 8.12
C PHE A 134 -4.49 -0.12 7.75
N PHE A 135 -4.20 0.19 6.52
CA PHE A 135 -4.45 1.51 5.95
C PHE A 135 -5.94 1.70 5.79
N MET A 136 -6.43 2.86 6.22
CA MET A 136 -7.86 3.20 6.22
C MET A 136 -8.74 2.16 6.93
N GLY A 137 -8.17 1.40 7.89
CA GLY A 137 -8.85 0.32 8.60
C GLY A 137 -9.28 -0.87 7.72
N ARG A 138 -8.81 -0.97 6.47
CA ARG A 138 -9.30 -1.92 5.45
C ARG A 138 -8.21 -2.64 4.68
N TYR A 139 -7.09 -1.99 4.38
CA TYR A 139 -6.05 -2.46 3.46
C TYR A 139 -4.86 -2.93 4.28
N GLU A 140 -4.73 -4.24 4.44
CA GLU A 140 -3.75 -4.84 5.34
C GLU A 140 -2.39 -5.03 4.70
N LEU A 141 -1.39 -4.45 5.35
CA LEU A 141 0.01 -4.81 5.21
C LEU A 141 0.36 -5.78 6.35
N GLN A 142 0.68 -7.02 5.99
CA GLN A 142 0.91 -8.10 6.94
C GLN A 142 2.14 -7.89 7.82
N VAL A 143 1.99 -8.18 9.12
CA VAL A 143 3.06 -8.33 10.10
C VAL A 143 3.10 -9.77 10.58
N LEU A 144 4.24 -10.43 10.41
CA LEU A 144 4.41 -11.84 10.76
C LEU A 144 5.88 -12.14 11.04
N ASP A 145 6.18 -13.03 11.95
CA ASP A 145 7.51 -13.62 12.02
C ASP A 145 7.71 -14.59 10.85
N ASN A 146 8.33 -14.11 9.78
CA ASN A 146 8.67 -14.91 8.59
C ASN A 146 10.13 -15.40 8.55
N TYR A 147 10.90 -15.19 9.62
CA TYR A 147 12.26 -15.70 9.68
C TYR A 147 12.24 -17.22 9.89
N ASN A 148 12.67 -17.96 8.86
CA ASN A 148 12.60 -19.43 8.86
C ASN A 148 11.20 -19.99 9.22
N ASN A 149 10.14 -19.31 8.79
CA ASN A 149 8.76 -19.70 9.03
C ASN A 149 8.02 -19.88 7.70
N LYS A 150 7.57 -21.09 7.43
CA LYS A 150 6.86 -21.42 6.18
C LYS A 150 5.36 -21.15 6.33
N THR A 151 4.83 -20.35 5.42
CA THR A 151 3.40 -20.07 5.29
C THR A 151 3.03 -19.85 3.82
N TYR A 152 1.75 -19.62 3.52
CA TYR A 152 1.33 -19.24 2.17
C TYR A 152 1.92 -17.87 1.79
N VAL A 153 2.36 -17.75 0.53
CA VAL A 153 3.22 -16.62 0.08
C VAL A 153 2.55 -15.25 0.20
N ASN A 154 1.24 -15.17 -0.02
CA ASN A 154 0.47 -13.93 0.12
C ASN A 154 -0.07 -13.68 1.55
N GLY A 155 0.49 -14.35 2.55
CA GLY A 155 0.28 -14.12 3.98
C GLY A 155 1.59 -13.95 4.74
N GLN A 156 2.72 -13.83 4.02
CA GLN A 156 4.03 -13.51 4.60
C GLN A 156 4.08 -12.05 5.08
N ALA A 157 5.05 -11.72 5.92
CA ALA A 157 5.32 -10.32 6.27
C ALA A 157 5.48 -9.48 5.01
N ALA A 158 4.95 -8.25 5.03
CA ALA A 158 4.88 -7.33 3.89
C ALA A 158 4.01 -7.78 2.70
N SER A 159 3.23 -8.85 2.82
CA SER A 159 2.14 -9.13 1.87
C SER A 159 1.05 -8.06 1.97
N ILE A 160 0.42 -7.75 0.84
CA ILE A 160 -0.96 -7.26 0.87
C ILE A 160 -1.81 -8.50 1.12
N TYR A 161 -2.26 -8.66 2.36
CA TYR A 161 -2.75 -9.94 2.89
C TYR A 161 -3.79 -10.58 1.99
N LYS A 162 -3.51 -11.85 1.60
CA LYS A 162 -4.29 -12.69 0.67
C LYS A 162 -4.50 -12.12 -0.73
N GLN A 163 -3.83 -11.00 -1.08
CA GLN A 163 -3.87 -10.44 -2.43
C GLN A 163 -2.52 -10.63 -3.14
N LEU A 164 -1.46 -10.03 -2.62
CA LEU A 164 -0.14 -10.01 -3.26
C LEU A 164 0.96 -10.45 -2.29
N PRO A 165 1.84 -11.36 -2.68
CA PRO A 165 3.03 -11.68 -1.90
C PRO A 165 4.05 -10.53 -1.94
N PRO A 166 4.99 -10.44 -0.97
CA PRO A 166 6.15 -9.58 -1.12
C PRO A 166 7.08 -10.06 -2.23
N LEU A 167 7.82 -9.15 -2.84
CA LEU A 167 8.83 -9.48 -3.86
C LEU A 167 9.94 -10.38 -3.32
N VAL A 168 10.33 -10.17 -2.06
CA VAL A 168 11.32 -10.95 -1.32
C VAL A 168 10.96 -10.97 0.17
N ASN A 169 11.49 -11.96 0.90
CA ASN A 169 11.41 -12.00 2.36
C ASN A 169 12.63 -11.28 2.96
N ALA A 170 12.40 -10.10 3.54
CA ALA A 170 13.43 -9.26 4.17
C ALA A 170 13.36 -9.29 5.71
N CYS A 171 12.72 -10.29 6.31
CA CYS A 171 12.60 -10.42 7.75
C CYS A 171 13.95 -10.65 8.43
N ARG A 172 14.18 -9.92 9.53
CA ARG A 172 15.22 -10.23 10.52
C ARG A 172 14.69 -11.30 11.48
N PRO A 173 15.59 -11.93 12.29
CA PRO A 173 15.18 -12.88 13.32
C PRO A 173 14.13 -12.34 14.28
N PRO A 174 13.30 -13.23 14.89
CA PRO A 174 12.34 -12.84 15.94
C PRO A 174 13.07 -12.15 17.11
N GLY A 175 12.43 -11.15 17.71
CA GLY A 175 13.03 -10.32 18.75
C GLY A 175 13.83 -9.12 18.23
N GLU A 176 14.16 -9.08 16.94
CA GLU A 176 14.79 -7.90 16.32
C GLU A 176 13.73 -6.93 15.77
N TRP A 177 14.06 -5.63 15.80
CA TRP A 177 13.21 -4.61 15.22
C TRP A 177 13.25 -4.65 13.69
N GLN A 178 12.08 -4.62 13.11
CA GLN A 178 11.81 -4.51 11.67
C GLN A 178 11.32 -3.10 11.38
N THR A 179 11.55 -2.60 10.17
CA THR A 179 10.99 -1.32 9.71
C THR A 179 10.11 -1.53 8.50
N TYR A 180 8.99 -0.85 8.45
CA TYR A 180 8.26 -0.59 7.22
C TYR A 180 8.29 0.90 6.92
N ASP A 181 8.78 1.24 5.73
CA ASP A 181 8.63 2.55 5.11
C ASP A 181 7.65 2.40 3.95
N VAL A 182 6.52 3.09 4.04
CA VAL A 182 5.37 2.87 3.17
C VAL A 182 4.95 4.16 2.50
N ILE A 183 4.68 4.10 1.19
CA ILE A 183 3.95 5.13 0.45
C ILE A 183 2.61 4.49 0.06
N PHE A 184 1.52 5.06 0.55
CA PHE A 184 0.18 4.59 0.28
C PHE A 184 -0.61 5.67 -0.46
N THR A 185 -1.25 5.28 -1.56
CA THR A 185 -2.24 6.09 -2.29
C THR A 185 -3.61 5.47 -2.08
N ALA A 186 -4.50 6.22 -1.48
CA ALA A 186 -5.87 5.77 -1.19
C ALA A 186 -6.69 5.62 -2.47
N PRO A 187 -7.68 4.72 -2.49
CA PRO A 187 -8.58 4.61 -3.62
C PRO A 187 -9.47 5.86 -3.74
N ARG A 188 -9.98 6.10 -4.94
CA ARG A 188 -11.00 7.11 -5.18
C ARG A 188 -12.25 6.44 -5.73
N PHE A 189 -13.41 7.00 -5.41
CA PHE A 189 -14.70 6.47 -5.81
C PHE A 189 -15.52 7.50 -6.59
N TYR A 190 -16.35 7.02 -7.48
CA TYR A 190 -17.44 7.81 -8.03
C TYR A 190 -18.57 7.95 -6.99
N GLU A 191 -19.49 8.86 -7.23
CA GLU A 191 -20.64 9.08 -6.30
C GLU A 191 -21.49 7.81 -6.14
N ASN A 192 -21.63 7.02 -7.18
CA ASN A 192 -22.35 5.76 -7.18
C ASN A 192 -21.64 4.59 -6.47
N GLY A 193 -20.46 4.84 -5.87
CA GLY A 193 -19.71 3.85 -5.10
C GLY A 193 -18.75 2.97 -5.91
N ILE A 194 -18.74 3.08 -7.23
CA ILE A 194 -17.78 2.36 -8.09
C ILE A 194 -16.38 2.97 -7.88
N VAL A 195 -15.37 2.09 -7.77
CA VAL A 195 -13.98 2.54 -7.66
C VAL A 195 -13.57 3.28 -8.95
N LYS A 196 -13.05 4.50 -8.77
CA LYS A 196 -12.52 5.33 -9.86
C LYS A 196 -11.04 5.07 -10.07
N THR A 197 -10.28 5.03 -8.98
CA THR A 197 -8.86 4.65 -8.96
C THR A 197 -8.64 3.70 -7.81
N GLN A 198 -7.90 2.62 -8.07
CA GLN A 198 -7.57 1.63 -7.06
C GLN A 198 -6.49 2.16 -6.12
N ALA A 199 -6.46 1.66 -4.88
CA ALA A 199 -5.37 1.93 -3.95
C ALA A 199 -4.05 1.35 -4.46
N ARG A 200 -2.95 2.02 -4.13
CA ARG A 200 -1.59 1.59 -4.50
C ARG A 200 -0.67 1.70 -3.29
N ILE A 201 0.33 0.82 -3.26
CA ILE A 201 1.27 0.80 -2.14
C ILE A 201 2.69 0.48 -2.62
N THR A 202 3.65 1.21 -2.08
CA THR A 202 5.07 0.88 -2.16
C THR A 202 5.58 0.66 -0.75
N VAL A 203 6.30 -0.43 -0.52
CA VAL A 203 6.81 -0.80 0.81
C VAL A 203 8.28 -1.17 0.73
N LEU A 204 9.08 -0.53 1.61
CA LEU A 204 10.41 -1.00 1.94
C LEU A 204 10.34 -1.70 3.31
N HIS A 205 10.82 -2.94 3.38
CA HIS A 205 10.97 -3.71 4.61
C HIS A 205 12.45 -3.80 4.96
N ASN A 206 12.86 -3.21 6.08
CA ASN A 206 14.28 -3.10 6.44
C ASN A 206 15.16 -2.47 5.36
N GLY A 207 14.62 -1.47 4.64
CA GLY A 207 15.30 -0.81 3.51
C GLY A 207 15.26 -1.59 2.18
N VAL A 208 14.67 -2.80 2.14
CA VAL A 208 14.54 -3.61 0.94
C VAL A 208 13.15 -3.41 0.31
N LEU A 209 13.07 -3.13 -0.98
CA LEU A 209 11.81 -2.99 -1.71
C LEU A 209 11.07 -4.33 -1.77
N VAL A 210 9.90 -4.39 -1.16
CA VAL A 210 9.08 -5.61 -1.09
C VAL A 210 7.72 -5.48 -1.77
N GLN A 211 7.20 -4.25 -1.94
CA GLN A 211 6.06 -3.92 -2.79
C GLN A 211 6.41 -2.69 -3.62
N ASN A 212 6.25 -2.75 -4.94
CA ASN A 212 6.61 -1.68 -5.86
C ASN A 212 5.37 -1.19 -6.59
N ASP A 213 4.80 -0.07 -6.12
CA ASP A 213 3.60 0.54 -6.68
C ASP A 213 2.48 -0.49 -6.93
N ALA A 214 2.34 -1.42 -5.99
CA ALA A 214 1.43 -2.54 -6.09
C ALA A 214 -0.02 -2.07 -6.03
N VAL A 215 -0.84 -2.56 -6.97
CA VAL A 215 -2.27 -2.24 -7.04
C VAL A 215 -3.04 -3.17 -6.11
N LEU A 216 -3.77 -2.61 -5.15
CA LEU A 216 -4.63 -3.38 -4.26
C LEU A 216 -5.95 -3.71 -4.97
N LEU A 217 -6.45 -4.91 -4.77
CA LEU A 217 -7.69 -5.39 -5.40
C LEU A 217 -8.95 -5.02 -4.61
N GLY A 218 -8.78 -4.43 -3.43
CA GLY A 218 -9.85 -4.02 -2.52
C GLY A 218 -9.48 -4.18 -1.06
N GLY A 219 -10.45 -4.03 -0.17
CA GLY A 219 -10.30 -4.28 1.27
C GLY A 219 -9.91 -5.73 1.55
N THR A 220 -9.09 -5.93 2.58
CA THR A 220 -8.62 -7.27 2.99
C THR A 220 -9.79 -8.17 3.39
N GLN A 221 -9.81 -9.39 2.85
CA GLN A 221 -10.76 -10.44 3.19
C GLN A 221 -10.01 -11.68 3.69
N TYR A 222 -10.40 -12.20 4.86
CA TYR A 222 -9.88 -13.48 5.33
C TYR A 222 -10.45 -14.64 4.51
N ILE A 223 -11.73 -14.58 4.18
CA ILE A 223 -12.44 -15.52 3.30
C ILE A 223 -13.09 -14.73 2.17
N GLY A 224 -12.94 -15.21 0.96
CA GLY A 224 -13.48 -14.58 -0.23
C GLY A 224 -12.45 -13.78 -1.02
N VAL A 225 -12.93 -12.97 -1.95
CA VAL A 225 -12.12 -12.15 -2.86
C VAL A 225 -12.16 -10.70 -2.40
N ALA A 226 -11.01 -10.04 -2.41
CA ALA A 226 -10.93 -8.61 -2.11
C ALA A 226 -11.84 -7.82 -3.06
N ASN A 227 -12.56 -6.85 -2.52
CA ASN A 227 -13.45 -5.97 -3.27
C ASN A 227 -13.38 -4.55 -2.70
N TYR A 228 -13.76 -3.58 -3.52
CA TYR A 228 -13.88 -2.19 -3.09
C TYR A 228 -15.30 -1.89 -2.62
N GLU A 229 -15.39 -1.28 -1.46
CA GLU A 229 -16.60 -0.67 -0.92
C GLU A 229 -16.31 0.80 -0.69
N LYS A 230 -17.22 1.70 -1.12
CA LYS A 230 -17.05 3.14 -0.93
C LYS A 230 -16.92 3.48 0.55
N HIS A 231 -15.92 4.26 0.87
CA HIS A 231 -15.65 4.78 2.20
C HIS A 231 -15.21 6.26 2.11
N ASN A 232 -14.94 6.89 3.24
CA ASN A 232 -14.46 8.27 3.27
C ASN A 232 -13.04 8.36 2.69
N ASP A 233 -12.65 9.58 2.27
CA ASP A 233 -11.32 9.84 1.70
C ASP A 233 -10.20 9.73 2.75
N LYS A 234 -10.55 9.78 4.04
CA LYS A 234 -9.64 9.62 5.18
C LYS A 234 -10.27 8.72 6.21
N GLU A 235 -9.55 7.68 6.59
CA GLU A 235 -9.94 6.71 7.61
C GLU A 235 -8.72 6.35 8.49
N PRO A 236 -8.90 5.78 9.69
CA PRO A 236 -7.80 5.49 10.60
C PRO A 236 -6.77 4.51 10.05
N ILE A 237 -5.52 4.62 10.54
CA ILE A 237 -4.56 3.51 10.55
C ILE A 237 -4.92 2.61 11.73
N LEU A 238 -5.03 1.29 11.50
CA LEU A 238 -5.37 0.33 12.53
C LEU A 238 -4.22 -0.68 12.69
N LEU A 239 -3.91 -1.01 13.94
CA LEU A 239 -2.98 -2.08 14.31
C LEU A 239 -3.76 -3.26 14.91
N GLN A 240 -3.46 -4.48 14.44
CA GLN A 240 -4.24 -5.66 14.76
C GLN A 240 -3.75 -6.34 16.04
N ASP A 241 -4.70 -6.74 16.88
CA ASP A 241 -4.55 -7.75 17.91
C ASP A 241 -4.88 -9.14 17.33
N HIS A 242 -3.84 -9.90 17.00
CA HIS A 242 -3.98 -11.31 16.57
C HIS A 242 -3.63 -12.30 17.69
N GLY A 243 -3.58 -11.82 18.93
CA GLY A 243 -3.25 -12.64 20.10
C GLY A 243 -1.75 -12.77 20.41
N ASN A 244 -0.88 -12.42 19.47
CA ASN A 244 0.56 -12.45 19.67
C ASN A 244 1.07 -11.10 20.23
N PRO A 245 2.01 -11.08 21.20
CA PRO A 245 2.52 -9.87 21.80
C PRO A 245 3.54 -9.17 20.87
N THR A 246 3.09 -8.83 19.67
CA THR A 246 3.86 -8.01 18.72
C THR A 246 4.00 -6.60 19.28
N ALA A 247 5.18 -6.02 19.13
CA ALA A 247 5.48 -4.69 19.62
C ALA A 247 5.62 -3.69 18.46
N PHE A 248 5.22 -2.44 18.69
CA PHE A 248 5.34 -1.34 17.73
C PHE A 248 5.96 -0.12 18.39
N ARG A 249 6.81 0.62 17.65
CA ARG A 249 7.41 1.87 18.12
C ARG A 249 7.72 2.80 16.95
N ASN A 250 8.17 4.02 17.26
CA ASN A 250 8.63 4.99 16.29
C ASN A 250 7.71 5.08 15.08
N ILE A 251 6.47 5.55 15.33
CA ILE A 251 5.44 5.62 14.30
C ILE A 251 5.20 7.08 13.93
N TRP A 252 5.43 7.43 12.69
CA TRP A 252 5.08 8.73 12.16
C TRP A 252 4.44 8.62 10.77
N ILE A 253 3.61 9.59 10.46
CA ILE A 253 2.89 9.66 9.19
C ILE A 253 2.98 11.06 8.60
N ARG A 254 3.17 11.13 7.31
CA ARG A 254 3.17 12.37 6.54
C ARG A 254 2.05 12.29 5.51
N PRO A 255 0.98 13.10 5.62
CA PRO A 255 -0.05 13.21 4.58
C PRO A 255 0.54 13.76 3.27
N LEU A 256 0.05 13.23 2.14
CA LEU A 256 0.49 13.61 0.79
C LEU A 256 -0.62 14.34 0.03
#